data_b75ee36da8ce7d3257a13c18077efce4
#
_entry.id   b75ee36da8ce7d3257a13c18077efce4
#
_cell.length_a   1.000
_cell.length_b   1.000
_cell.length_c   1.000
_cell.angle_alpha   90.00
_cell.angle_beta   90.00
_cell.angle_gamma   90.00
#
_symmetry.space_group_name_H-M   'P 1'
#
loop_
_entity.id
_entity.type
_entity.pdbx_description
1 polymer ?
#
loop_
_entity_poly.entity_id
_entity_poly.type
_entity_poly.pdbx_seq_one_letter_code
_entity_poly.pdbx_strand_id
1 'polypeptide(L)'
;MHLKRWLTGIVAIPILIYIIGFGPRWLFCILLLLASLAGLFEFYALTAANLPRFVRIAGYVLTILLFALFYTRQVLIAPVIIVLWAFVPVAFFMLTHPSPNQQWTADMGKSVLGPVYIVLPLSLLWMIDLQPNGKLWLFFLLVVSFVNDTGAFYFGRLFGKHKLYEAISPSKTWEGAVGGLLCSVIAALWFLQILRLHPINISMVALIVFLSVASQI
;
A
#
# COMPACT_ATOMS: atom_id res chain seq x y z
N MET A 1 17.06 15.09 14.01
CA MET A 1 16.20 14.39 13.04
C MET A 1 14.88 13.90 13.62
N HIS A 2 14.80 13.52 14.88
CA HIS A 2 13.58 12.99 15.52
C HIS A 2 12.42 14.00 15.57
N LEU A 3 12.68 15.27 15.88
CA LEU A 3 11.64 16.29 16.03
C LEU A 3 10.79 16.49 14.76
N LYS A 4 11.43 16.50 13.58
CA LYS A 4 10.71 16.64 12.29
C LYS A 4 9.77 15.44 12.01
N ARG A 5 10.19 14.21 12.36
CA ARG A 5 9.36 13.00 12.21
C ARG A 5 8.16 13.00 13.15
N TRP A 6 8.35 13.45 14.40
CA TRP A 6 7.26 13.60 15.37
C TRP A 6 6.27 14.67 14.94
N LEU A 7 6.76 15.83 14.47
CA LEU A 7 5.90 16.91 13.97
C LEU A 7 5.06 16.48 12.76
N THR A 8 5.68 15.81 11.78
CA THR A 8 4.93 15.28 10.63
C THR A 8 3.88 14.24 11.04
N GLY A 9 4.19 13.33 11.96
CA GLY A 9 3.22 12.36 12.46
C GLY A 9 2.06 13.00 13.21
N ILE A 10 2.34 13.94 14.10
CA ILE A 10 1.31 14.67 14.89
C ILE A 10 0.35 15.47 13.99
N VAL A 11 0.83 15.99 12.87
CA VAL A 11 -0.02 16.75 11.93
C VAL A 11 -0.69 15.84 10.91
N ALA A 12 0.04 14.88 10.34
CA ALA A 12 -0.48 14.03 9.26
C ALA A 12 -1.54 13.04 9.74
N ILE A 13 -1.40 12.46 10.95
CA ILE A 13 -2.36 11.50 11.48
C ILE A 13 -3.75 12.11 11.71
N PRO A 14 -3.91 13.26 12.41
CA PRO A 14 -5.21 13.89 12.56
C PRO A 14 -5.85 14.30 11.23
N ILE A 15 -5.04 14.80 10.28
CA ILE A 15 -5.54 15.15 8.94
C ILE A 15 -6.07 13.90 8.23
N LEU A 16 -5.33 12.79 8.26
CA LEU A 16 -5.74 11.54 7.66
C LEU A 16 -7.04 11.01 8.30
N ILE A 17 -7.12 11.02 9.64
CA ILE A 17 -8.32 10.63 10.38
C ILE A 17 -9.51 11.50 10.00
N TYR A 18 -9.30 12.83 9.87
CA TYR A 18 -10.36 13.74 9.45
C TYR A 18 -10.82 13.45 8.01
N ILE A 19 -9.89 13.26 7.08
CA ILE A 19 -10.23 12.98 5.67
C ILE A 19 -11.01 11.67 5.56
N ILE A 20 -10.57 10.60 6.21
CA ILE A 20 -11.24 9.29 6.15
C ILE A 20 -12.57 9.33 6.91
N GLY A 21 -12.60 9.88 8.13
CA GLY A 21 -13.76 9.83 9.02
C GLY A 21 -14.86 10.81 8.62
N PHE A 22 -14.51 12.07 8.41
CA PHE A 22 -15.44 13.20 8.28
C PHE A 22 -15.38 13.87 6.92
N GLY A 23 -14.29 13.70 6.17
CA GLY A 23 -14.12 14.33 4.86
C GLY A 23 -15.10 13.81 3.81
N PRO A 24 -15.37 14.62 2.76
CA PRO A 24 -16.13 14.16 1.61
C PRO A 24 -15.32 13.08 0.86
N ARG A 25 -16.01 12.09 0.32
CA ARG A 25 -15.37 10.94 -0.35
C ARG A 25 -14.42 11.34 -1.48
N TRP A 26 -14.77 12.37 -2.26
CA TRP A 26 -13.91 12.85 -3.34
C TRP A 26 -12.52 13.30 -2.86
N LEU A 27 -12.45 13.88 -1.63
CA LEU A 27 -11.16 14.31 -1.05
C LEU A 27 -10.25 13.12 -0.74
N PHE A 28 -10.81 12.04 -0.22
CA PHE A 28 -10.06 10.79 0.00
C PHE A 28 -9.59 10.17 -1.32
N CYS A 29 -10.44 10.17 -2.36
CA CYS A 29 -10.06 9.71 -3.70
C CYS A 29 -8.89 10.52 -4.27
N ILE A 30 -8.94 11.85 -4.17
CA ILE A 30 -7.85 12.73 -4.63
C ILE A 30 -6.57 12.46 -3.83
N LEU A 31 -6.66 12.30 -2.51
CA LEU A 31 -5.51 11.98 -1.67
C LEU A 31 -4.83 10.69 -2.13
N LEU A 32 -5.59 9.62 -2.36
CA LEU A 32 -5.07 8.35 -2.84
C LEU A 32 -4.48 8.44 -4.25
N LEU A 33 -5.13 9.20 -5.14
CA LEU A 33 -4.62 9.45 -6.49
C LEU A 33 -3.27 10.20 -6.45
N LEU A 34 -3.18 11.27 -5.66
CA LEU A 34 -1.93 12.04 -5.52
C LEU A 34 -0.83 11.20 -4.89
N ALA A 35 -1.14 10.41 -3.85
CA ALA A 35 -0.20 9.47 -3.25
C ALA A 35 0.27 8.41 -4.24
N SER A 36 -0.63 7.89 -5.08
CA SER A 36 -0.30 6.91 -6.14
C SER A 36 0.63 7.51 -7.20
N LEU A 37 0.33 8.72 -7.66
CA LEU A 37 1.16 9.41 -8.68
C LEU A 37 2.54 9.78 -8.11
N ALA A 38 2.59 10.29 -6.88
CA ALA A 38 3.84 10.63 -6.21
C ALA A 38 4.70 9.38 -5.96
N GLY A 39 4.10 8.30 -5.43
CA GLY A 39 4.80 7.05 -5.20
C GLY A 39 5.30 6.40 -6.50
N LEU A 40 4.50 6.44 -7.57
CA LEU A 40 4.91 5.93 -8.88
C LEU A 40 6.04 6.77 -9.49
N PHE A 41 5.98 8.10 -9.32
CA PHE A 41 7.06 8.99 -9.74
C PHE A 41 8.37 8.66 -9.01
N GLU A 42 8.32 8.53 -7.69
CA GLU A 42 9.49 8.18 -6.88
C GLU A 42 10.04 6.79 -7.23
N PHE A 43 9.16 5.80 -7.39
CA PHE A 43 9.53 4.46 -7.81
C PHE A 43 10.29 4.46 -9.14
N TYR A 44 9.77 5.17 -10.15
CA TYR A 44 10.45 5.27 -11.44
C TYR A 44 11.77 6.05 -11.36
N ALA A 45 11.85 7.07 -10.54
CA ALA A 45 13.08 7.83 -10.34
C ALA A 45 14.19 6.99 -9.68
N LEU A 46 13.82 6.14 -8.72
CA LEU A 46 14.78 5.31 -7.99
C LEU A 46 15.20 4.04 -8.73
N THR A 47 14.25 3.38 -9.42
CA THR A 47 14.49 2.04 -9.97
C THR A 47 14.68 2.00 -11.48
N ALA A 48 14.10 2.95 -12.22
CA ALA A 48 14.04 2.98 -13.68
C ALA A 48 14.28 4.39 -14.23
N ALA A 49 15.37 5.03 -13.82
CA ALA A 49 15.71 6.42 -14.20
C ALA A 49 15.78 6.61 -15.74
N ASN A 50 16.20 5.58 -16.48
CA ASN A 50 16.33 5.59 -17.94
C ASN A 50 15.03 5.19 -18.67
N LEU A 51 13.91 5.01 -17.98
CA LEU A 51 12.65 4.61 -18.59
C LEU A 51 12.21 5.64 -19.64
N PRO A 52 11.85 5.22 -20.86
CA PRO A 52 11.37 6.10 -21.91
C PRO A 52 10.19 6.96 -21.45
N ARG A 53 10.20 8.24 -21.85
CA ARG A 53 9.15 9.20 -21.45
C ARG A 53 7.73 8.70 -21.77
N PHE A 54 7.56 8.07 -22.92
CA PHE A 54 6.27 7.51 -23.33
C PHE A 54 5.75 6.49 -22.31
N VAL A 55 6.57 5.51 -21.93
CA VAL A 55 6.19 4.44 -20.97
C VAL A 55 5.84 5.05 -19.60
N ARG A 56 6.63 6.03 -19.15
CA ARG A 56 6.39 6.74 -17.90
C ARG A 56 5.06 7.52 -17.92
N ILE A 57 4.81 8.26 -18.99
CA ILE A 57 3.55 9.01 -19.17
C ILE A 57 2.36 8.04 -19.24
N ALA A 58 2.49 6.93 -19.99
CA ALA A 58 1.45 5.91 -20.06
C ALA A 58 1.10 5.36 -18.68
N GLY A 59 2.11 5.08 -17.83
CA GLY A 59 1.89 4.66 -16.45
C GLY A 59 1.05 5.67 -15.64
N TYR A 60 1.34 6.97 -15.75
CA TYR A 60 0.56 8.01 -15.04
C TYR A 60 -0.85 8.15 -15.61
N VAL A 61 -1.01 8.14 -16.92
CA VAL A 61 -2.32 8.24 -17.58
C VAL A 61 -3.21 7.05 -17.19
N LEU A 62 -2.67 5.83 -17.23
CA LEU A 62 -3.41 4.64 -16.83
C LEU A 62 -3.77 4.66 -15.32
N THR A 63 -2.91 5.26 -14.46
CA THR A 63 -3.23 5.49 -13.06
C THR A 63 -4.44 6.40 -12.90
N ILE A 64 -4.46 7.54 -13.58
CA ILE A 64 -5.59 8.48 -13.55
C ILE A 64 -6.87 7.81 -14.07
N LEU A 65 -6.76 7.04 -15.16
CA LEU A 65 -7.90 6.31 -15.72
C LEU A 65 -8.46 5.26 -14.75
N LEU A 66 -7.60 4.52 -14.04
CA LEU A 66 -8.03 3.55 -13.03
C LEU A 66 -8.84 4.22 -11.92
N PHE A 67 -8.34 5.32 -11.36
CA PHE A 67 -9.05 6.06 -10.33
C PHE A 67 -10.37 6.66 -10.85
N ALA A 68 -10.40 7.15 -12.09
CA ALA A 68 -11.63 7.64 -12.73
C ALA A 68 -12.67 6.51 -12.90
N LEU A 69 -12.25 5.31 -13.34
CA LEU A 69 -13.12 4.13 -13.42
C LEU A 69 -13.69 3.73 -12.07
N PHE A 70 -12.86 3.71 -11.04
CA PHE A 70 -13.32 3.37 -9.69
C PHE A 70 -14.23 4.46 -9.11
N TYR A 71 -13.95 5.73 -9.38
CA TYR A 71 -14.82 6.83 -8.96
C TYR A 71 -16.21 6.75 -9.63
N THR A 72 -16.26 6.43 -10.92
CA THR A 72 -17.50 6.23 -11.68
C THR A 72 -18.14 4.85 -11.47
N ARG A 73 -17.57 4.01 -10.58
CA ARG A 73 -18.02 2.64 -10.28
C ARG A 73 -17.97 1.66 -11.47
N GLN A 74 -17.16 1.95 -12.47
CA GLN A 74 -16.94 1.10 -13.65
C GLN A 74 -15.88 0.02 -13.38
N VAL A 75 -16.07 -0.74 -12.31
CA VAL A 75 -15.07 -1.71 -11.80
C VAL A 75 -14.79 -2.83 -12.80
N LEU A 76 -15.76 -3.21 -13.62
CA LEU A 76 -15.61 -4.27 -14.63
C LEU A 76 -14.55 -3.95 -15.70
N ILE A 77 -14.25 -2.66 -15.91
CA ILE A 77 -13.25 -2.24 -16.90
C ILE A 77 -11.83 -2.16 -16.27
N ALA A 78 -11.72 -2.13 -14.94
CA ALA A 78 -10.43 -2.04 -14.27
C ALA A 78 -9.41 -3.13 -14.67
N PRO A 79 -9.77 -4.40 -14.90
CA PRO A 79 -8.83 -5.41 -15.40
C PRO A 79 -8.17 -5.02 -16.73
N VAL A 80 -8.86 -4.30 -17.59
CA VAL A 80 -8.31 -3.80 -18.88
C VAL A 80 -7.14 -2.84 -18.61
N ILE A 81 -7.27 -1.93 -17.64
CA ILE A 81 -6.20 -1.01 -17.25
C ILE A 81 -4.99 -1.79 -16.72
N ILE A 82 -5.21 -2.82 -15.90
CA ILE A 82 -4.13 -3.65 -15.36
C ILE A 82 -3.38 -4.38 -16.49
N VAL A 83 -4.13 -4.92 -17.46
CA VAL A 83 -3.53 -5.54 -18.66
C VAL A 83 -2.73 -4.52 -19.47
N LEU A 84 -3.25 -3.30 -19.65
CA LEU A 84 -2.56 -2.24 -20.38
C LEU A 84 -1.28 -1.79 -19.66
N TRP A 85 -1.21 -1.78 -18.33
CA TRP A 85 0.05 -1.52 -17.63
C TRP A 85 1.16 -2.52 -17.97
N ALA A 86 0.79 -3.78 -18.23
CA ALA A 86 1.75 -4.78 -18.68
C ALA A 86 2.02 -4.67 -20.18
N PHE A 87 0.97 -4.54 -20.99
CA PHE A 87 1.05 -4.64 -22.44
C PHE A 87 1.71 -3.43 -23.10
N VAL A 88 1.41 -2.21 -22.64
CA VAL A 88 1.93 -0.98 -23.26
C VAL A 88 3.46 -0.89 -23.17
N PRO A 89 4.11 -1.09 -22.00
CA PRO A 89 5.57 -1.11 -21.94
C PRO A 89 6.18 -2.23 -22.77
N VAL A 90 5.64 -3.44 -22.68
CA VAL A 90 6.14 -4.60 -23.44
C VAL A 90 6.10 -4.32 -24.93
N ALA A 91 4.94 -3.90 -25.46
CA ALA A 91 4.79 -3.56 -26.88
C ALA A 91 5.74 -2.44 -27.31
N PHE A 92 5.87 -1.40 -26.50
CA PHE A 92 6.79 -0.29 -26.79
C PHE A 92 8.23 -0.77 -26.90
N PHE A 93 8.73 -1.53 -25.94
CA PHE A 93 10.10 -2.03 -25.95
C PHE A 93 10.33 -3.00 -27.12
N MET A 94 9.41 -3.90 -27.40
CA MET A 94 9.51 -4.82 -28.54
C MET A 94 9.57 -4.10 -29.90
N LEU A 95 8.81 -3.03 -30.08
CA LEU A 95 8.76 -2.29 -31.35
C LEU A 95 9.95 -1.34 -31.53
N THR A 96 10.50 -0.80 -30.44
CA THR A 96 11.56 0.22 -30.53
C THR A 96 12.97 -0.35 -30.37
N HIS A 97 13.11 -1.58 -29.87
CA HIS A 97 14.39 -2.17 -29.52
C HIS A 97 14.47 -3.63 -30.01
N PRO A 98 14.82 -3.85 -31.28
CA PRO A 98 14.80 -5.19 -31.91
C PRO A 98 15.84 -6.17 -31.34
N SER A 99 16.89 -5.67 -30.66
CA SER A 99 17.89 -6.53 -29.99
C SER A 99 17.67 -6.53 -28.48
N PRO A 100 17.41 -7.69 -27.85
CA PRO A 100 17.19 -7.77 -26.41
C PRO A 100 18.47 -7.38 -25.64
N ASN A 101 18.33 -6.47 -24.71
CA ASN A 101 19.36 -6.06 -23.76
C ASN A 101 18.84 -6.30 -22.35
N GLN A 102 19.70 -6.85 -21.48
CA GLN A 102 19.35 -7.18 -20.10
C GLN A 102 18.80 -5.95 -19.33
N GLN A 103 19.35 -4.76 -19.59
CA GLN A 103 18.88 -3.52 -18.96
C GLN A 103 17.46 -3.17 -19.37
N TRP A 104 17.09 -3.31 -20.63
CA TRP A 104 15.75 -3.01 -21.12
C TRP A 104 14.71 -4.00 -20.61
N THR A 105 15.08 -5.28 -20.52
CA THR A 105 14.23 -6.30 -19.91
C THR A 105 13.94 -5.97 -18.44
N ALA A 106 14.97 -5.50 -17.72
CA ALA A 106 14.81 -5.06 -16.34
C ALA A 106 13.92 -3.81 -16.23
N ASP A 107 14.13 -2.81 -17.08
CA ASP A 107 13.34 -1.56 -17.07
C ASP A 107 11.87 -1.81 -17.48
N MET A 108 11.63 -2.73 -18.42
CA MET A 108 10.31 -3.22 -18.76
C MET A 108 9.62 -3.86 -17.57
N GLY A 109 10.30 -4.77 -16.86
CA GLY A 109 9.77 -5.40 -15.64
C GLY A 109 9.43 -4.38 -14.57
N LYS A 110 10.30 -3.40 -14.32
CA LYS A 110 10.07 -2.32 -13.35
C LYS A 110 8.89 -1.42 -13.75
N SER A 111 8.72 -1.14 -15.05
CA SER A 111 7.61 -0.33 -15.53
C SER A 111 6.24 -0.95 -15.29
N VAL A 112 6.16 -2.26 -15.29
CA VAL A 112 4.95 -3.04 -14.92
C VAL A 112 4.80 -3.14 -13.40
N LEU A 113 5.92 -3.40 -12.70
CA LEU A 113 5.90 -3.59 -11.24
C LEU A 113 5.45 -2.34 -10.50
N GLY A 114 5.89 -1.14 -10.92
CA GLY A 114 5.56 0.11 -10.25
C GLY A 114 4.05 0.32 -10.07
N PRO A 115 3.24 0.34 -11.12
CA PRO A 115 1.79 0.45 -11.01
C PRO A 115 1.15 -0.66 -10.18
N VAL A 116 1.55 -1.90 -10.37
CA VAL A 116 0.97 -3.05 -9.65
C VAL A 116 1.31 -3.00 -8.15
N TYR A 117 2.52 -2.57 -7.80
CA TYR A 117 2.98 -2.53 -6.41
C TYR A 117 2.49 -1.29 -5.64
N ILE A 118 2.37 -0.14 -6.30
CA ILE A 118 2.04 1.13 -5.64
C ILE A 118 0.59 1.53 -5.90
N VAL A 119 0.20 1.58 -7.18
CA VAL A 119 -1.10 2.17 -7.56
C VAL A 119 -2.24 1.24 -7.23
N LEU A 120 -2.09 -0.05 -7.53
CA LEU A 120 -3.17 -1.02 -7.31
C LEU A 120 -3.57 -1.11 -5.82
N PRO A 121 -2.67 -1.29 -4.85
CA PRO A 121 -3.05 -1.33 -3.43
C PRO A 121 -3.75 -0.04 -2.97
N LEU A 122 -3.23 1.14 -3.36
CA LEU A 122 -3.85 2.41 -3.00
C LEU A 122 -5.24 2.59 -3.61
N SER A 123 -5.42 2.14 -4.86
CA SER A 123 -6.73 2.18 -5.50
C SER A 123 -7.75 1.22 -4.86
N LEU A 124 -7.30 0.09 -4.31
CA LEU A 124 -8.15 -0.82 -3.56
C LEU A 124 -8.65 -0.22 -2.24
N LEU A 125 -7.90 0.67 -1.59
CA LEU A 125 -8.38 1.40 -0.41
C LEU A 125 -9.61 2.26 -0.75
N TRP A 126 -9.65 2.87 -1.93
CA TRP A 126 -10.84 3.56 -2.42
C TRP A 126 -12.03 2.61 -2.57
N MET A 127 -11.81 1.41 -3.09
CA MET A 127 -12.88 0.41 -3.22
C MET A 127 -13.41 -0.05 -1.87
N ILE A 128 -12.55 -0.14 -0.85
CA ILE A 128 -12.96 -0.43 0.52
C ILE A 128 -13.86 0.70 1.06
N ASP A 129 -13.52 1.98 0.83
CA ASP A 129 -14.36 3.11 1.27
C ASP A 129 -15.78 3.07 0.69
N LEU A 130 -15.95 2.54 -0.52
CA LEU A 130 -17.24 2.41 -1.18
C LEU A 130 -18.14 1.29 -0.59
N GLN A 131 -17.58 0.36 0.18
CA GLN A 131 -18.34 -0.74 0.79
C GLN A 131 -19.18 -0.27 1.99
N PRO A 132 -20.19 -1.06 2.40
CA PRO A 132 -20.86 -0.82 3.68
C PRO A 132 -19.84 -0.79 4.82
N ASN A 133 -19.92 0.24 5.66
CA ASN A 133 -18.95 0.50 6.74
C ASN A 133 -17.49 0.67 6.25
N GLY A 134 -17.26 1.06 4.98
CA GLY A 134 -15.94 1.15 4.37
C GLY A 134 -14.96 2.01 5.17
N LYS A 135 -15.41 3.15 5.71
CA LYS A 135 -14.59 4.00 6.59
C LYS A 135 -14.09 3.25 7.84
N LEU A 136 -14.93 2.43 8.44
CA LEU A 136 -14.55 1.63 9.62
C LEU A 136 -13.55 0.53 9.24
N TRP A 137 -13.68 -0.06 8.05
CA TRP A 137 -12.70 -1.01 7.53
C TRP A 137 -11.35 -0.35 7.22
N LEU A 138 -11.33 0.89 6.74
CA LEU A 138 -10.09 1.65 6.58
C LEU A 138 -9.42 1.93 7.91
N PHE A 139 -10.19 2.35 8.94
CA PHE A 139 -9.66 2.50 10.29
C PHE A 139 -9.17 1.19 10.89
N PHE A 140 -9.85 0.09 10.62
CA PHE A 140 -9.41 -1.24 11.01
C PHE A 140 -8.02 -1.57 10.45
N LEU A 141 -7.80 -1.35 9.14
CA LEU A 141 -6.49 -1.54 8.51
C LEU A 141 -5.40 -0.66 9.12
N LEU A 142 -5.72 0.61 9.40
CA LEU A 142 -4.79 1.52 10.06
C LEU A 142 -4.44 1.05 11.48
N VAL A 143 -5.43 0.61 12.26
CA VAL A 143 -5.21 0.08 13.62
C VAL A 143 -4.31 -1.14 13.57
N VAL A 144 -4.59 -2.11 12.69
CA VAL A 144 -3.77 -3.31 12.54
C VAL A 144 -2.32 -2.94 12.22
N SER A 145 -2.10 -2.06 11.24
CA SER A 145 -0.76 -1.67 10.80
C SER A 145 -0.01 -0.88 11.86
N PHE A 146 -0.60 0.19 12.42
CA PHE A 146 0.08 1.03 13.41
C PHE A 146 0.35 0.31 14.73
N VAL A 147 -0.58 -0.52 15.19
CA VAL A 147 -0.39 -1.30 16.42
C VAL A 147 0.68 -2.37 16.21
N ASN A 148 0.72 -2.99 15.03
CA ASN A 148 1.75 -3.94 14.67
C ASN A 148 3.15 -3.29 14.70
N ASP A 149 3.32 -2.16 14.03
CA ASP A 149 4.59 -1.44 13.98
C ASP A 149 5.04 -0.98 15.38
N THR A 150 4.10 -0.44 16.16
CA THR A 150 4.36 0.03 17.51
C THR A 150 4.73 -1.14 18.44
N GLY A 151 3.97 -2.22 18.38
CA GLY A 151 4.25 -3.44 19.13
C GLY A 151 5.61 -4.04 18.76
N ALA A 152 5.88 -4.18 17.47
CA ALA A 152 7.15 -4.69 16.98
C ALA A 152 8.34 -3.84 17.43
N PHE A 153 8.20 -2.51 17.44
CA PHE A 153 9.23 -1.60 17.93
C PHE A 153 9.49 -1.76 19.41
N TYR A 154 8.46 -1.74 20.26
CA TYR A 154 8.65 -1.83 21.72
C TYR A 154 9.12 -3.21 22.15
N PHE A 155 8.51 -4.29 21.65
CA PHE A 155 8.94 -5.65 21.98
C PHE A 155 10.33 -5.94 21.43
N GLY A 156 10.65 -5.49 20.23
CA GLY A 156 11.98 -5.64 19.66
C GLY A 156 13.06 -4.89 20.45
N ARG A 157 12.71 -3.71 21.00
CA ARG A 157 13.64 -2.92 21.82
C ARG A 157 13.85 -3.49 23.23
N LEU A 158 12.78 -4.03 23.86
CA LEU A 158 12.82 -4.52 25.24
C LEU A 158 13.33 -5.96 25.33
N PHE A 159 12.95 -6.81 24.39
CA PHE A 159 13.19 -8.26 24.43
C PHE A 159 14.01 -8.78 23.26
N GLY A 160 14.29 -7.96 22.23
CA GLY A 160 14.93 -8.40 21.00
C GLY A 160 16.36 -8.90 21.22
N LYS A 161 16.56 -10.20 20.99
CA LYS A 161 17.85 -10.88 21.07
C LYS A 161 18.26 -11.48 19.71
N HIS A 162 17.28 -11.97 18.95
CA HIS A 162 17.50 -12.65 17.69
C HIS A 162 17.11 -11.75 16.52
N LYS A 163 18.06 -11.46 15.63
CA LYS A 163 17.81 -10.66 14.43
C LYS A 163 16.92 -11.42 13.45
N LEU A 164 15.97 -10.73 12.83
CA LEU A 164 15.08 -11.32 11.84
C LEU A 164 15.80 -11.52 10.50
N TYR A 165 16.45 -10.45 10.00
CA TYR A 165 17.22 -10.48 8.76
C TYR A 165 18.23 -9.31 8.72
N GLU A 166 19.46 -9.53 9.18
CA GLU A 166 20.47 -8.49 9.33
C GLU A 166 20.84 -7.78 8.03
N ALA A 167 20.88 -8.51 6.92
CA ALA A 167 21.30 -7.95 5.62
C ALA A 167 20.33 -6.90 5.06
N ILE A 168 19.02 -6.97 5.39
CA ILE A 168 18.01 -6.03 4.88
C ILE A 168 17.60 -5.03 5.95
N SER A 169 17.38 -5.49 7.19
CA SER A 169 16.93 -4.63 8.28
C SER A 169 17.59 -5.02 9.60
N PRO A 170 18.74 -4.42 9.95
CA PRO A 170 19.50 -4.77 11.15
C PRO A 170 18.78 -4.45 12.47
N SER A 171 17.70 -3.66 12.43
CA SER A 171 16.91 -3.30 13.61
C SER A 171 15.75 -4.25 13.90
N LYS A 172 15.30 -5.07 12.93
CA LYS A 172 14.18 -6.00 13.11
C LYS A 172 14.62 -7.26 13.86
N THR A 173 13.78 -7.70 14.82
CA THR A 173 14.03 -8.90 15.64
C THR A 173 12.82 -9.84 15.62
N TRP A 174 13.04 -11.14 15.85
CA TRP A 174 11.98 -12.13 15.93
C TRP A 174 11.01 -11.85 17.09
N GLU A 175 11.53 -11.45 18.24
CA GLU A 175 10.72 -11.08 19.40
C GLU A 175 9.85 -9.85 19.12
N GLY A 176 10.39 -8.89 18.37
CA GLY A 176 9.63 -7.75 17.89
C GLY A 176 8.50 -8.18 16.94
N ALA A 177 8.79 -9.06 15.98
CA ALA A 177 7.80 -9.54 15.03
C ALA A 177 6.64 -10.28 15.73
N VAL A 178 6.96 -11.17 16.67
CA VAL A 178 5.93 -11.88 17.46
C VAL A 178 5.15 -10.90 18.35
N GLY A 179 5.82 -9.96 19.00
CA GLY A 179 5.17 -8.94 19.83
C GLY A 179 4.23 -8.04 19.03
N GLY A 180 4.64 -7.58 17.85
CA GLY A 180 3.81 -6.82 16.92
C GLY A 180 2.58 -7.59 16.49
N LEU A 181 2.76 -8.85 16.06
CA LEU A 181 1.67 -9.75 15.69
C LEU A 181 0.65 -9.91 16.81
N LEU A 182 1.08 -10.20 18.04
CA LEU A 182 0.19 -10.37 19.18
C LEU A 182 -0.59 -9.08 19.48
N CYS A 183 0.10 -7.94 19.54
CA CYS A 183 -0.53 -6.65 19.79
C CYS A 183 -1.58 -6.30 18.72
N SER A 184 -1.26 -6.50 17.45
CA SER A 184 -2.17 -6.17 16.34
C SER A 184 -3.37 -7.10 16.30
N VAL A 185 -3.21 -8.39 16.57
CA VAL A 185 -4.34 -9.35 16.65
C VAL A 185 -5.28 -8.97 17.79
N ILE A 186 -4.75 -8.67 18.99
CA ILE A 186 -5.57 -8.25 20.13
C ILE A 186 -6.32 -6.95 19.81
N ALA A 187 -5.65 -5.95 19.27
CA ALA A 187 -6.26 -4.67 18.91
C ALA A 187 -7.33 -4.83 17.83
N ALA A 188 -7.08 -5.67 16.83
CA ALA A 188 -8.02 -5.95 15.76
C ALA A 188 -9.30 -6.63 16.27
N LEU A 189 -9.16 -7.66 17.11
CA LEU A 189 -10.30 -8.35 17.71
C LEU A 189 -11.12 -7.41 18.59
N TRP A 190 -10.45 -6.58 19.39
CA TRP A 190 -11.11 -5.59 20.22
C TRP A 190 -11.86 -4.53 19.42
N PHE A 191 -11.25 -4.03 18.33
CA PHE A 191 -11.87 -3.10 17.40
C PHE A 191 -13.14 -3.67 16.78
N LEU A 192 -13.10 -4.91 16.27
CA LEU A 192 -14.25 -5.58 15.68
C LEU A 192 -15.37 -5.80 16.69
N GLN A 193 -15.04 -6.15 17.93
CA GLN A 193 -16.02 -6.41 18.99
C GLN A 193 -16.73 -5.12 19.42
N ILE A 194 -15.99 -4.03 19.63
CA ILE A 194 -16.57 -2.73 20.04
C ILE A 194 -17.52 -2.19 18.97
N LEU A 195 -17.07 -2.22 17.72
CA LEU A 195 -17.84 -1.64 16.61
C LEU A 195 -18.88 -2.61 16.01
N ARG A 196 -18.90 -3.85 16.47
CA ARG A 196 -19.80 -4.89 15.96
C ARG A 196 -19.79 -5.00 14.43
N LEU A 197 -18.63 -4.81 13.83
CA LEU A 197 -18.47 -4.75 12.38
C LEU A 197 -18.69 -6.08 11.70
N HIS A 198 -18.23 -7.16 12.33
CA HIS A 198 -18.30 -8.51 11.77
C HIS A 198 -18.25 -9.55 12.90
N PRO A 199 -18.97 -10.67 12.79
CA PRO A 199 -18.84 -11.78 13.74
C PRO A 199 -17.43 -12.35 13.69
N ILE A 200 -16.85 -12.60 14.87
CA ILE A 200 -15.50 -13.18 14.97
C ILE A 200 -15.64 -14.68 14.72
N ASN A 201 -15.13 -15.12 13.59
CA ASN A 201 -15.03 -16.53 13.19
C ASN A 201 -13.59 -16.87 12.80
N ILE A 202 -13.31 -18.15 12.56
CA ILE A 202 -11.97 -18.64 12.23
C ILE A 202 -11.40 -17.92 10.99
N SER A 203 -12.22 -17.69 9.96
CA SER A 203 -11.78 -17.01 8.74
C SER A 203 -11.37 -15.55 9.00
N MET A 204 -12.08 -14.87 9.90
CA MET A 204 -11.75 -13.51 10.29
C MET A 204 -10.44 -13.43 11.09
N VAL A 205 -10.25 -14.37 12.03
CA VAL A 205 -8.97 -14.48 12.78
C VAL A 205 -7.81 -14.76 11.82
N ALA A 206 -7.98 -15.68 10.87
CA ALA A 206 -6.98 -16.00 9.86
C ALA A 206 -6.63 -14.77 9.00
N LEU A 207 -7.64 -13.98 8.59
CA LEU A 207 -7.43 -12.73 7.86
C LEU A 207 -6.64 -11.72 8.70
N ILE A 208 -6.96 -11.54 9.97
CA ILE A 208 -6.24 -10.63 10.87
C ILE A 208 -4.78 -11.05 11.00
N VAL A 209 -4.52 -12.33 11.25
CA VAL A 209 -3.16 -12.87 11.33
C VAL A 209 -2.40 -12.63 10.02
N PHE A 210 -3.02 -12.92 8.88
CA PHE A 210 -2.44 -12.69 7.56
C PHE A 210 -2.09 -11.20 7.36
N LEU A 211 -3.02 -10.28 7.65
CA LEU A 211 -2.78 -8.84 7.54
C LEU A 211 -1.66 -8.36 8.47
N SER A 212 -1.62 -8.88 9.70
CA SER A 212 -0.59 -8.56 10.68
C SER A 212 0.80 -9.04 10.24
N VAL A 213 0.90 -10.23 9.65
CA VAL A 213 2.16 -10.75 9.08
C VAL A 213 2.55 -9.94 7.85
N ALA A 214 1.62 -9.69 6.94
CA ALA A 214 1.88 -8.92 5.72
C ALA A 214 2.36 -7.49 6.00
N SER A 215 1.87 -6.86 7.10
CA SER A 215 2.30 -5.50 7.48
C SER A 215 3.72 -5.44 8.06
N GLN A 216 4.38 -6.58 8.34
CA GLN A 216 5.76 -6.62 8.87
C GLN A 216 6.83 -6.71 7.76
N ILE A 217 6.41 -7.09 6.55
CA ILE A 217 7.30 -7.25 5.39
C ILE A 217 7.57 -5.90 4.75
#